data_771d66c0539203de83c7f2974c7485d5
#
_entry.id   771d66c0539203de83c7f2974c7485d5
#
_cell.length_a   1.000
_cell.length_b   1.000
_cell.length_c   1.000
_cell.angle_alpha   90.00
_cell.angle_beta   90.00
_cell.angle_gamma   90.00
#
_symmetry.space_group_name_H-M   'P 1'
#
loop_
_entity.id
_entity.type
_entity.pdbx_description
1 polymer ?
#
loop_
_entity_poly.entity_id
_entity_poly.type
_entity_poly.pdbx_seq_one_letter_code
_entity_poly.pdbx_strand_id
1 'polypeptide(L)'
;MIGSANGLMEQGVIRRRGMLFLGIAVALIAGSAWGQPAPRILQLDAITCRELQELPGERRDRLLIYLTGYLDGKRGAAAWDEALTGQRIDRAVAACKASPDASLLRVFTEAWSR
;
A
#
# COMPACT_ATOMS: atom_id res chain seq x y z
N MET A 1 30.51 -20.66 -53.58
CA MET A 1 31.65 -19.93 -53.13
C MET A 1 31.25 -18.61 -52.57
N ILE A 2 30.52 -17.90 -53.22
CA ILE A 2 30.12 -16.62 -52.72
C ILE A 2 29.22 -16.75 -51.55
N GLY A 3 28.39 -17.71 -51.55
CA GLY A 3 27.47 -17.91 -50.46
C GLY A 3 28.10 -18.16 -49.14
N SER A 4 29.24 -18.71 -49.12
CA SER A 4 29.87 -19.05 -47.88
C SER A 4 30.20 -17.82 -47.08
N ALA A 5 30.61 -16.80 -47.70
CA ALA A 5 30.93 -15.57 -46.98
C ALA A 5 29.72 -14.97 -46.36
N ASN A 6 28.61 -15.06 -47.02
CA ASN A 6 27.39 -14.51 -46.49
C ASN A 6 26.93 -15.19 -45.25
N GLY A 7 27.07 -16.49 -45.23
CA GLY A 7 26.65 -17.20 -44.08
C GLY A 7 27.40 -16.81 -42.83
N LEU A 8 28.65 -16.51 -42.98
CA LEU A 8 29.43 -16.13 -41.82
C LEU A 8 28.94 -14.87 -41.17
N MET A 9 28.59 -13.90 -41.95
CA MET A 9 28.13 -12.66 -41.40
C MET A 9 26.84 -12.80 -40.69
N GLU A 10 25.98 -13.62 -41.20
CA GLU A 10 24.70 -13.76 -40.55
C GLU A 10 24.81 -14.31 -39.15
N GLN A 11 25.71 -15.19 -38.97
CA GLN A 11 25.86 -15.77 -37.65
C GLN A 11 26.26 -14.73 -36.62
N GLY A 12 27.15 -13.86 -37.00
CA GLY A 12 27.55 -12.82 -36.09
C GLY A 12 26.39 -11.91 -35.69
N VAL A 13 25.55 -11.65 -36.64
CA VAL A 13 24.42 -10.78 -36.32
C VAL A 13 23.47 -11.43 -35.33
N ILE A 14 23.24 -12.69 -35.50
CA ILE A 14 22.31 -13.39 -34.64
C ILE A 14 22.75 -13.32 -33.17
N ARG A 15 23.99 -13.50 -32.93
CA ARG A 15 24.47 -13.49 -31.57
C ARG A 15 24.24 -12.16 -30.88
N ARG A 16 24.43 -11.09 -31.61
CA ARG A 16 24.24 -9.77 -31.03
C ARG A 16 22.80 -9.56 -30.59
N ARG A 17 21.89 -10.06 -31.36
CA ARG A 17 20.49 -9.89 -30.98
C ARG A 17 20.17 -10.58 -29.68
N GLY A 18 20.78 -11.71 -29.44
CA GLY A 18 20.55 -12.39 -28.18
C GLY A 18 20.93 -11.56 -26.98
N MET A 19 21.99 -10.79 -27.09
CA MET A 19 22.39 -9.98 -25.97
C MET A 19 21.40 -8.86 -25.68
N LEU A 20 20.82 -8.31 -26.74
CA LEU A 20 19.81 -7.29 -26.54
C LEU A 20 18.60 -7.80 -25.78
N PHE A 21 18.20 -9.01 -26.05
CA PHE A 21 17.07 -9.57 -25.32
C PHE A 21 17.33 -9.70 -23.84
N LEU A 22 18.53 -10.05 -23.47
CA LEU A 22 18.86 -10.14 -22.06
C LEU A 22 18.71 -8.82 -21.35
N GLY A 23 19.13 -7.75 -22.01
CA GLY A 23 18.98 -6.44 -21.40
C GLY A 23 17.54 -6.06 -21.17
N ILE A 24 16.68 -6.37 -22.10
CA ILE A 24 15.26 -6.06 -21.95
C ILE A 24 14.65 -6.83 -20.81
N ALA A 25 14.99 -8.09 -20.66
CA ALA A 25 14.46 -8.90 -19.58
C ALA A 25 14.82 -8.32 -18.21
N VAL A 26 16.03 -7.85 -18.06
CA VAL A 26 16.45 -7.25 -16.80
C VAL A 26 15.64 -5.99 -16.49
N ALA A 27 15.38 -5.19 -17.50
CA ALA A 27 14.62 -3.98 -17.28
C ALA A 27 13.20 -4.28 -16.82
N LEU A 28 12.58 -5.32 -17.35
CA LEU A 28 11.24 -5.70 -16.92
C LEU A 28 11.20 -6.13 -15.47
N ILE A 29 12.19 -6.89 -15.03
CA ILE A 29 12.25 -7.32 -13.65
C ILE A 29 12.38 -6.13 -12.72
N ALA A 30 13.24 -5.19 -13.06
CA ALA A 30 13.41 -3.99 -12.24
C ALA A 30 12.11 -3.20 -12.14
N GLY A 31 11.36 -3.10 -13.24
CA GLY A 31 10.10 -2.36 -13.23
C GLY A 31 9.05 -2.98 -12.32
N SER A 32 9.02 -4.30 -12.21
CA SER A 32 8.01 -4.96 -11.39
C SER A 32 8.23 -4.73 -9.89
N ALA A 33 9.42 -4.34 -9.47
CA ALA A 33 9.70 -4.11 -8.07
C ALA A 33 9.09 -2.82 -7.53
N TRP A 34 8.57 -1.96 -8.38
CA TRP A 34 8.05 -0.66 -7.97
C TRP A 34 6.60 -0.70 -7.50
N GLY A 35 5.93 -1.81 -7.67
CA GLY A 35 4.50 -1.89 -7.46
C GLY A 35 4.05 -1.81 -6.01
N GLN A 36 4.93 -2.05 -5.04
CA GLN A 36 4.53 -2.14 -3.65
C GLN A 36 5.42 -1.31 -2.75
N PRO A 37 4.81 -0.37 -1.99
CA PRO A 37 5.57 0.42 -1.02
C PRO A 37 6.09 -0.49 0.09
N ALA A 38 7.24 -0.15 0.63
CA ALA A 38 7.84 -0.89 1.72
C ALA A 38 6.94 -0.83 2.97
N PRO A 39 6.89 -1.90 3.77
CA PRO A 39 6.23 -1.85 5.07
C PRO A 39 6.91 -0.81 5.97
N ARG A 40 6.13 -0.18 6.81
CA ARG A 40 6.67 0.80 7.75
C ARG A 40 5.93 0.73 9.08
N ILE A 41 6.57 1.21 10.11
CA ILE A 41 5.96 1.31 11.43
C ILE A 41 5.28 2.66 11.53
N LEU A 42 4.01 2.65 11.93
CA LEU A 42 3.23 3.86 12.14
C LEU A 42 2.94 4.01 13.62
N GLN A 43 3.19 5.20 14.15
CA GLN A 43 2.84 5.53 15.52
C GLN A 43 1.43 6.08 15.52
N LEU A 44 0.49 5.44 16.21
CA LEU A 44 -0.91 5.83 16.18
C LEU A 44 -1.14 7.27 16.63
N ASP A 45 -0.37 7.71 17.62
CA ASP A 45 -0.52 9.06 18.15
C ASP A 45 0.10 10.13 17.26
N ALA A 46 0.86 9.74 16.26
CA ALA A 46 1.52 10.68 15.34
C ALA A 46 0.85 10.74 13.96
N ILE A 47 -0.13 9.89 13.70
CA ILE A 47 -0.81 9.85 12.39
C ILE A 47 -1.91 10.90 12.38
N THR A 48 -2.01 11.63 11.25
CA THR A 48 -3.11 12.57 11.04
C THR A 48 -4.24 11.93 10.24
N CYS A 49 -5.40 12.54 10.29
CA CYS A 49 -6.53 12.15 9.45
C CYS A 49 -6.17 12.18 7.96
N ARG A 50 -5.38 13.17 7.55
CA ARG A 50 -4.94 13.28 6.15
C ARG A 50 -4.14 12.05 5.74
N GLU A 51 -3.23 11.59 6.58
CA GLU A 51 -2.42 10.42 6.28
C GLU A 51 -3.27 9.16 6.12
N LEU A 52 -4.32 9.00 6.93
CA LEU A 52 -5.25 7.90 6.74
C LEU A 52 -5.89 7.95 5.37
N GLN A 53 -6.33 9.12 4.94
CA GLN A 53 -7.01 9.29 3.66
C GLN A 53 -6.09 9.04 2.48
N GLU A 54 -4.81 9.31 2.63
CA GLU A 54 -3.82 9.14 1.57
C GLU A 54 -3.32 7.71 1.43
N LEU A 55 -3.62 6.84 2.40
CA LEU A 55 -3.22 5.45 2.30
C LEU A 55 -3.98 4.73 1.18
N PRO A 56 -3.33 3.80 0.46
CA PRO A 56 -4.03 2.92 -0.46
C PRO A 56 -5.14 2.15 0.28
N GLY A 57 -6.20 1.80 -0.44
CA GLY A 57 -7.39 1.22 0.18
C GLY A 57 -7.11 0.04 1.11
N GLU A 58 -6.30 -0.91 0.65
CA GLU A 58 -5.98 -2.08 1.46
C GLU A 58 -5.23 -1.72 2.73
N ARG A 59 -4.28 -0.80 2.67
CA ARG A 59 -3.55 -0.35 3.84
C ARG A 59 -4.44 0.43 4.80
N ARG A 60 -5.31 1.24 4.25
CA ARG A 60 -6.27 1.99 5.06
C ARG A 60 -7.17 1.04 5.82
N ASP A 61 -7.68 0.02 5.18
CA ASP A 61 -8.55 -0.95 5.81
C ASP A 61 -7.84 -1.69 6.95
N ARG A 62 -6.60 -2.09 6.73
CA ARG A 62 -5.82 -2.74 7.78
C ARG A 62 -5.58 -1.82 8.97
N LEU A 63 -5.28 -0.56 8.72
CA LEU A 63 -5.09 0.41 9.79
C LEU A 63 -6.39 0.62 10.57
N LEU A 64 -7.53 0.69 9.88
CA LEU A 64 -8.82 0.81 10.55
C LEU A 64 -9.12 -0.40 11.43
N ILE A 65 -8.86 -1.59 10.94
CA ILE A 65 -9.04 -2.81 11.74
C ILE A 65 -8.15 -2.76 12.99
N TYR A 66 -6.89 -2.40 12.83
CA TYR A 66 -5.98 -2.31 13.96
C TYR A 66 -6.44 -1.28 14.97
N LEU A 67 -6.84 -0.10 14.48
CA LEU A 67 -7.26 1.01 15.33
C LEU A 67 -8.52 0.67 16.13
N THR A 68 -9.51 0.04 15.48
CA THR A 68 -10.73 -0.35 16.18
C THR A 68 -10.45 -1.38 17.26
N GLY A 69 -9.60 -2.37 16.96
CA GLY A 69 -9.19 -3.35 17.97
C GLY A 69 -8.42 -2.72 19.13
N TYR A 70 -7.57 -1.76 18.85
CA TYR A 70 -6.84 -1.03 19.86
C TYR A 70 -7.80 -0.28 20.80
N LEU A 71 -8.78 0.41 20.26
CA LEU A 71 -9.73 1.18 21.04
C LEU A 71 -10.66 0.28 21.87
N ASP A 72 -11.13 -0.80 21.26
CA ASP A 72 -11.95 -1.77 21.99
C ASP A 72 -11.14 -2.44 23.11
N GLY A 73 -9.89 -2.77 22.83
CA GLY A 73 -9.00 -3.35 23.82
C GLY A 73 -8.76 -2.44 25.02
N LYS A 74 -8.60 -1.15 24.76
CA LYS A 74 -8.43 -0.17 25.85
C LYS A 74 -9.66 -0.07 26.75
N ARG A 75 -10.81 -0.34 26.22
CA ARG A 75 -12.07 -0.33 26.98
C ARG A 75 -12.39 -1.67 27.61
N GLY A 76 -11.57 -2.68 27.39
CA GLY A 76 -11.84 -4.03 27.87
C GLY A 76 -13.00 -4.70 27.15
N ALA A 77 -13.38 -4.23 25.97
CA ALA A 77 -14.48 -4.81 25.22
C ALA A 77 -14.02 -6.11 24.55
N ALA A 78 -14.64 -7.21 24.90
CA ALA A 78 -14.35 -8.51 24.31
C ALA A 78 -15.38 -8.94 23.28
N ALA A 79 -16.52 -8.26 23.22
CA ALA A 79 -17.55 -8.54 22.24
C ALA A 79 -17.45 -7.53 21.08
N TRP A 80 -17.63 -8.05 19.88
CA TRP A 80 -17.65 -7.20 18.68
C TRP A 80 -19.09 -6.94 18.27
N ASP A 81 -19.52 -5.71 18.40
CA ASP A 81 -20.80 -5.25 17.91
C ASP A 81 -20.57 -4.65 16.52
N GLU A 82 -20.91 -5.41 15.51
CA GLU A 82 -20.64 -5.02 14.12
C GLU A 82 -21.31 -3.71 13.75
N ALA A 83 -22.60 -3.57 14.08
CA ALA A 83 -23.35 -2.38 13.73
C ALA A 83 -22.83 -1.14 14.44
N LEU A 84 -22.55 -1.25 15.73
CA LEU A 84 -22.03 -0.13 16.51
C LEU A 84 -20.63 0.26 16.04
N THR A 85 -19.77 -0.72 15.77
CA THR A 85 -18.43 -0.47 15.25
C THR A 85 -18.51 0.27 13.92
N GLY A 86 -19.38 -0.16 13.02
CA GLY A 86 -19.58 0.51 11.75
C GLY A 86 -20.00 1.96 11.92
N GLN A 87 -20.95 2.24 12.80
CA GLN A 87 -21.41 3.61 13.07
C GLN A 87 -20.28 4.48 13.61
N ARG A 88 -19.46 3.93 14.50
CA ARG A 88 -18.33 4.65 15.07
C ARG A 88 -17.28 4.97 14.01
N ILE A 89 -16.98 4.02 13.14
CA ILE A 89 -16.05 4.24 12.04
C ILE A 89 -16.58 5.34 11.13
N ASP A 90 -17.85 5.27 10.76
CA ASP A 90 -18.44 6.26 9.86
C ASP A 90 -18.35 7.68 10.44
N ARG A 91 -18.66 7.82 11.74
CA ARG A 91 -18.55 9.13 12.41
C ARG A 91 -17.11 9.61 12.44
N ALA A 92 -16.17 8.73 12.77
CA ALA A 92 -14.77 9.09 12.84
C ALA A 92 -14.22 9.49 11.47
N VAL A 93 -14.57 8.74 10.42
CA VAL A 93 -14.13 9.06 9.06
C VAL A 93 -14.71 10.39 8.61
N ALA A 94 -15.98 10.66 8.90
CA ALA A 94 -16.58 11.97 8.58
C ALA A 94 -15.88 13.11 9.31
N ALA A 95 -15.58 12.92 10.59
CA ALA A 95 -14.84 13.92 11.37
C ALA A 95 -13.43 14.13 10.84
N CYS A 96 -12.78 13.08 10.39
CA CYS A 96 -11.46 13.16 9.75
C CYS A 96 -11.48 13.98 8.47
N LYS A 97 -12.52 13.81 7.66
CA LYS A 97 -12.66 14.60 6.43
C LYS A 97 -12.82 16.07 6.72
N ALA A 98 -13.53 16.41 7.80
CA ALA A 98 -13.73 17.79 8.20
C ALA A 98 -12.48 18.43 8.82
N SER A 99 -11.59 17.63 9.38
CA SER A 99 -10.39 18.12 10.06
C SER A 99 -9.17 17.27 9.67
N PRO A 100 -8.65 17.45 8.45
CA PRO A 100 -7.59 16.56 7.95
C PRO A 100 -6.30 16.60 8.78
N ASP A 101 -6.02 17.70 9.45
CA ASP A 101 -4.78 17.82 10.22
C ASP A 101 -4.94 17.36 11.68
N ALA A 102 -6.12 16.92 12.06
CA ALA A 102 -6.36 16.41 13.40
C ALA A 102 -5.65 15.06 13.61
N SER A 103 -5.37 14.77 14.87
CA SER A 103 -4.83 13.46 15.25
C SER A 103 -5.87 12.38 14.99
N LEU A 104 -5.46 11.37 14.23
CA LEU A 104 -6.31 10.23 13.92
C LEU A 104 -6.78 9.54 15.21
N LEU A 105 -5.85 9.29 16.12
CA LEU A 105 -6.17 8.59 17.37
C LEU A 105 -7.17 9.40 18.21
N ARG A 106 -7.02 10.70 18.26
CA ARG A 106 -7.94 11.56 19.02
C ARG A 106 -9.35 11.50 18.43
N VAL A 107 -9.46 11.65 17.11
CA VAL A 107 -10.77 11.65 16.44
C VAL A 107 -11.48 10.30 16.66
N PHE A 108 -10.75 9.21 16.54
CA PHE A 108 -11.35 7.88 16.74
C PHE A 108 -11.68 7.63 18.22
N THR A 109 -10.84 8.09 19.12
CA THR A 109 -11.14 7.98 20.58
C THR A 109 -12.44 8.68 20.92
N GLU A 110 -12.67 9.86 20.38
CA GLU A 110 -13.92 10.57 20.60
C GLU A 110 -15.13 9.83 20.04
N ALA A 111 -14.99 9.22 18.86
CA ALA A 111 -16.07 8.43 18.27
C ALA A 111 -16.38 7.19 19.10
N TRP A 112 -15.38 6.63 19.77
CA TRP A 112 -15.54 5.45 20.61
C TRP A 112 -16.12 5.76 21.99
N SER A 113 -16.05 7.00 22.41
CA SER A 113 -16.56 7.40 23.72
C SER A 113 -18.08 7.65 23.75
N ARG A 114 -18.72 7.62 22.59
CA ARG A 114 -20.16 7.89 22.46
C ARG A 114 -21.03 6.67 22.37
#